data_8821e59505b3e9a82098f6a70dba0020
#
_entry.id   8821e59505b3e9a82098f6a70dba0020
#
_cell.length_a   1.000
_cell.length_b   1.000
_cell.length_c   1.000
_cell.angle_alpha   90.00
_cell.angle_beta   90.00
_cell.angle_gamma   90.00
#
_symmetry.space_group_name_H-M   'P 1'
#
loop_
_entity.id
_entity.type
_entity.pdbx_description
1 polymer ?
#
loop_
_entity_poly.entity_id
_entity_poly.type
_entity_poly.pdbx_seq_one_letter_code
_entity_poly.pdbx_strand_id
1 'polypeptide(L)'
;SARNQRLYDSIQSKTSRRAVPRMLYRMLFVKPVLDTTMSGRVTDESRLLEPYAGKTIGDITIERQQVFDPGGNRLERMANKTHMLTRDRVVRRDLLFRSGDKLDPQLIVRNKQLIRSRDYISDIDVTVLPDAVDSTRVNLLITTRDSWTISVDGGWHSEGRTMVGLSDANIFGSGNKLKFMTNFSRKDFSYGGNMVEYEIPNLLGTFYTAEIGGGRDFYNSTLNMGLRKEFLKP
;
A
#
# COMPACT_ATOMS: atom_id res chain seq x y z
N SER A 1 -8.24 -21.42 -6.95
CA SER A 1 -8.83 -22.77 -6.95
C SER A 1 -9.99 -22.83 -5.96
N ALA A 2 -11.07 -23.53 -6.31
CA ALA A 2 -12.35 -23.60 -5.57
C ALA A 2 -12.18 -24.09 -4.11
N ARG A 3 -11.11 -24.80 -3.78
CA ARG A 3 -10.80 -25.30 -2.43
C ARG A 3 -10.36 -24.18 -1.49
N ASN A 4 -9.60 -23.22 -1.98
CA ASN A 4 -9.18 -22.07 -1.18
C ASN A 4 -10.37 -21.13 -0.92
N GLN A 5 -11.28 -21.00 -1.88
CA GLN A 5 -12.49 -20.20 -1.73
C GLN A 5 -13.39 -20.75 -0.62
N ARG A 6 -13.61 -22.05 -0.57
CA ARG A 6 -14.41 -22.70 0.49
C ARG A 6 -13.78 -22.56 1.88
N LEU A 7 -12.45 -22.55 1.97
CA LEU A 7 -11.75 -22.32 3.24
C LEU A 7 -11.94 -20.88 3.74
N TYR A 8 -11.84 -19.90 2.84
CA TYR A 8 -12.12 -18.50 3.15
C TYR A 8 -13.58 -18.29 3.58
N ASP A 9 -14.52 -18.90 2.87
CA ASP A 9 -15.95 -18.80 3.19
C ASP A 9 -16.27 -19.46 4.55
N SER A 10 -15.62 -20.55 4.90
CA SER A 10 -15.81 -21.24 6.20
C SER A 10 -15.21 -20.45 7.37
N ILE A 11 -14.10 -19.76 7.16
CA ILE A 11 -13.48 -18.87 8.16
C ILE A 11 -14.35 -17.62 8.33
N GLN A 12 -14.84 -17.05 7.23
CA GLN A 12 -15.70 -15.87 7.24
C GLN A 12 -17.03 -16.12 7.97
N SER A 13 -17.66 -17.30 7.78
CA SER A 13 -18.92 -17.64 8.45
C SER A 13 -18.76 -17.88 9.96
N LYS A 14 -17.61 -18.41 10.41
CA LYS A 14 -17.31 -18.61 11.84
C LYS A 14 -16.89 -17.33 12.57
N THR A 15 -16.26 -16.37 11.86
CA THR A 15 -15.82 -15.09 12.43
C THR A 15 -16.91 -14.02 12.47
N SER A 16 -18.03 -14.23 11.76
CA SER A 16 -19.14 -13.24 11.70
C SER A 16 -19.88 -13.02 13.03
N ARG A 17 -19.70 -13.89 14.02
CA ARG A 17 -20.45 -13.85 15.30
C ARG A 17 -19.75 -13.07 16.44
N ARG A 18 -18.50 -12.61 16.26
CA ARG A 18 -17.76 -11.81 17.27
C ARG A 18 -17.09 -10.61 16.62
N ALA A 19 -17.23 -9.41 17.20
CA ALA A 19 -16.68 -8.17 16.65
C ALA A 19 -15.15 -8.17 16.52
N VAL A 20 -14.44 -8.77 17.47
CA VAL A 20 -12.97 -8.88 17.50
C VAL A 20 -12.43 -9.74 16.36
N PRO A 21 -12.96 -10.94 16.09
CA PRO A 21 -12.53 -11.74 14.96
C PRO A 21 -12.75 -11.08 13.61
N ARG A 22 -13.84 -10.33 13.43
CA ARG A 22 -14.16 -9.64 12.17
C ARG A 22 -13.16 -8.53 11.86
N MET A 23 -12.75 -7.78 12.87
CA MET A 23 -11.75 -6.72 12.74
C MET A 23 -10.35 -7.30 12.47
N LEU A 24 -9.94 -8.33 13.21
CA LEU A 24 -8.68 -9.04 12.95
C LEU A 24 -8.66 -9.63 11.53
N TYR A 25 -9.78 -10.19 11.08
CA TYR A 25 -9.90 -10.67 9.70
C TYR A 25 -9.71 -9.55 8.68
N ARG A 26 -10.33 -8.37 8.88
CA ARG A 26 -10.16 -7.20 8.01
C ARG A 26 -8.73 -6.65 8.03
N MET A 27 -8.05 -6.66 9.19
CA MET A 27 -6.67 -6.24 9.31
C MET A 27 -5.68 -7.21 8.63
N LEU A 28 -5.92 -8.51 8.75
CA LEU A 28 -4.98 -9.55 8.29
C LEU A 28 -5.25 -10.03 6.85
N PHE A 29 -6.49 -9.87 6.35
CA PHE A 29 -6.93 -10.42 5.06
C PHE A 29 -7.62 -9.37 4.20
N VAL A 30 -7.10 -8.14 4.14
CA VAL A 30 -7.60 -7.12 3.20
C VAL A 30 -7.32 -7.60 1.78
N LYS A 31 -8.36 -8.01 1.06
CA LYS A 31 -8.27 -8.16 -0.39
C LYS A 31 -8.16 -6.77 -0.99
N PRO A 32 -7.18 -6.49 -1.86
CA PRO A 32 -7.23 -5.30 -2.68
C PRO A 32 -8.51 -5.37 -3.52
N VAL A 33 -9.42 -4.45 -3.28
CA VAL A 33 -10.60 -4.27 -4.14
C VAL A 33 -10.08 -3.67 -5.44
N LEU A 34 -9.85 -4.52 -6.42
CA LEU A 34 -9.67 -4.09 -7.82
C LEU A 34 -11.04 -3.58 -8.29
N ASP A 35 -11.27 -2.29 -8.12
CA ASP A 35 -12.46 -1.62 -8.61
C ASP A 35 -12.34 -1.49 -10.13
N THR A 36 -13.04 -2.37 -10.84
CA THR A 36 -13.08 -2.42 -12.32
C THR A 36 -13.90 -1.27 -12.93
N THR A 37 -14.48 -0.38 -12.15
CA THR A 37 -15.28 0.76 -12.61
C THR A 37 -14.45 2.04 -12.85
N MET A 38 -13.14 1.91 -12.99
CA MET A 38 -12.19 3.04 -13.01
C MET A 38 -12.33 3.99 -14.23
N SER A 39 -12.77 3.52 -15.39
CA SER A 39 -12.74 4.34 -16.61
C SER A 39 -13.68 5.55 -16.59
N GLY A 40 -14.88 5.43 -15.99
CA GLY A 40 -15.84 6.53 -15.89
C GLY A 40 -15.43 7.61 -14.88
N ARG A 41 -14.85 7.20 -13.74
CA ARG A 41 -14.44 8.14 -12.67
C ARG A 41 -13.25 9.02 -13.06
N VAL A 42 -12.32 8.49 -13.86
CA VAL A 42 -11.14 9.25 -14.35
C VAL A 42 -11.57 10.45 -15.18
N THR A 43 -12.57 10.25 -16.05
CA THR A 43 -13.06 11.31 -16.93
C THR A 43 -13.78 12.42 -16.16
N ASP A 44 -14.51 12.09 -15.09
CA ASP A 44 -15.20 13.07 -14.28
C ASP A 44 -14.24 13.85 -13.36
N GLU A 45 -13.28 13.19 -12.72
CA GLU A 45 -12.26 13.87 -11.90
C GLU A 45 -11.39 14.81 -12.73
N SER A 46 -10.97 14.44 -13.94
CA SER A 46 -10.16 15.31 -14.79
C SER A 46 -10.94 16.55 -15.22
N ARG A 47 -12.24 16.43 -15.51
CA ARG A 47 -13.11 17.58 -15.84
C ARG A 47 -13.21 18.62 -14.73
N LEU A 48 -13.22 18.19 -13.47
CA LEU A 48 -13.22 19.10 -12.32
C LEU A 48 -11.92 19.92 -12.21
N LEU A 49 -10.82 19.41 -12.75
CA LEU A 49 -9.52 20.08 -12.75
C LEU A 49 -9.27 20.94 -14.02
N GLU A 50 -10.09 20.79 -15.06
CA GLU A 50 -9.96 21.53 -16.34
C GLU A 50 -9.88 23.08 -16.16
N PRO A 51 -10.64 23.73 -15.26
CA PRO A 51 -10.52 25.19 -15.06
C PRO A 51 -9.12 25.65 -14.59
N TYR A 52 -8.31 24.72 -14.10
CA TYR A 52 -6.96 24.98 -13.61
C TYR A 52 -5.87 24.50 -14.58
N ALA A 53 -6.24 23.89 -15.70
CA ALA A 53 -5.30 23.38 -16.69
C ALA A 53 -4.33 24.49 -17.17
N GLY A 54 -3.04 24.15 -17.25
CA GLY A 54 -1.99 25.06 -17.68
C GLY A 54 -1.55 26.09 -16.66
N LYS A 55 -2.22 26.25 -15.51
CA LYS A 55 -1.73 27.10 -14.41
C LYS A 55 -0.45 26.52 -13.80
N THR A 56 0.38 27.37 -13.24
CA THR A 56 1.63 26.93 -12.61
C THR A 56 1.33 26.41 -11.20
N ILE A 57 1.80 25.22 -10.90
CA ILE A 57 1.72 24.63 -9.57
C ILE A 57 2.66 25.41 -8.64
N GLY A 58 2.11 26.01 -7.61
CA GLY A 58 2.84 26.70 -6.54
C GLY A 58 3.26 25.71 -5.45
N ASP A 59 2.78 25.94 -4.23
CA ASP A 59 3.10 25.09 -3.09
C ASP A 59 2.30 23.78 -3.11
N ILE A 60 2.97 22.70 -2.71
CA ILE A 60 2.36 21.39 -2.53
C ILE A 60 2.41 21.05 -1.05
N THR A 61 1.25 21.06 -0.40
CA THR A 61 1.09 20.66 1.00
C THR A 61 0.57 19.23 1.07
N ILE A 62 1.13 18.42 1.98
CA ILE A 62 0.70 17.03 2.18
C ILE A 62 0.12 16.90 3.58
N GLU A 63 -1.15 16.50 3.65
CA GLU A 63 -1.84 16.11 4.88
C GLU A 63 -1.98 14.59 4.93
N ARG A 64 -1.59 14.00 6.04
CA ARG A 64 -1.60 12.55 6.24
C ARG A 64 -2.62 12.15 7.28
N GLN A 65 -3.49 11.24 6.92
CA GLN A 65 -4.52 10.71 7.80
C GLN A 65 -4.16 9.30 8.28
N GLN A 66 -4.57 9.00 9.51
CA GLN A 66 -4.43 7.68 10.12
C GLN A 66 -5.26 6.63 9.35
N VAL A 67 -4.90 5.35 9.56
CA VAL A 67 -5.61 4.20 8.98
C VAL A 67 -7.08 4.17 9.43
N PHE A 68 -7.31 4.36 10.73
CA PHE A 68 -8.63 4.35 11.34
C PHE A 68 -9.00 5.72 11.88
N ASP A 69 -10.30 6.02 11.91
CA ASP A 69 -10.77 7.28 12.45
C ASP A 69 -10.43 7.41 13.95
N PRO A 70 -10.03 8.61 14.42
CA PRO A 70 -9.64 8.84 15.82
C PRO A 70 -10.75 8.49 16.83
N GLY A 71 -12.03 8.60 16.43
CA GLY A 71 -13.20 8.24 17.21
C GLY A 71 -13.52 6.73 17.24
N GLY A 72 -12.73 5.90 16.59
CA GLY A 72 -12.91 4.46 16.49
C GLY A 72 -12.84 3.72 17.83
N ASN A 73 -13.08 2.42 17.79
CA ASN A 73 -13.05 1.55 18.96
C ASN A 73 -11.64 1.44 19.58
N ARG A 74 -11.52 0.79 20.76
CA ARG A 74 -10.22 0.67 21.47
C ARG A 74 -9.14 -0.01 20.64
N LEU A 75 -9.49 -1.01 19.82
CA LEU A 75 -8.54 -1.74 18.98
C LEU A 75 -8.05 -0.87 17.83
N GLU A 76 -8.92 -0.08 17.19
CA GLU A 76 -8.55 0.87 16.14
C GLU A 76 -7.61 1.94 16.66
N ARG A 77 -7.87 2.46 17.86
CA ARG A 77 -6.95 3.41 18.52
C ARG A 77 -5.59 2.79 18.86
N MET A 78 -5.57 1.52 19.29
CA MET A 78 -4.31 0.81 19.50
C MET A 78 -3.57 0.59 18.19
N ALA A 79 -4.27 0.18 17.14
CA ALA A 79 -3.70 0.01 15.81
C ALA A 79 -3.08 1.31 15.28
N ASN A 80 -3.78 2.45 15.40
CA ASN A 80 -3.22 3.75 15.04
C ASN A 80 -1.96 4.13 15.86
N LYS A 81 -1.87 3.71 17.13
CA LYS A 81 -0.68 3.97 17.96
C LYS A 81 0.54 3.16 17.54
N THR A 82 0.33 1.97 16.98
CA THR A 82 1.40 1.08 16.52
C THR A 82 1.76 1.30 15.06
N HIS A 83 0.86 1.90 14.29
CA HIS A 83 1.09 2.23 12.89
C HIS A 83 1.91 3.52 12.76
N MET A 84 2.99 3.45 12.00
CA MET A 84 3.77 4.63 11.63
C MET A 84 3.26 5.21 10.32
N LEU A 85 2.79 6.47 10.36
CA LEU A 85 2.32 7.16 9.16
C LEU A 85 3.40 7.22 8.08
N THR A 86 2.99 7.04 6.84
CA THR A 86 3.83 7.22 5.66
C THR A 86 4.45 8.61 5.69
N ARG A 87 5.78 8.70 5.56
CA ARG A 87 6.48 9.99 5.63
C ARG A 87 6.20 10.84 4.39
N ASP A 88 6.14 12.17 4.55
CA ASP A 88 5.94 13.13 3.44
C ASP A 88 6.85 12.87 2.24
N ARG A 89 8.14 12.61 2.51
CA ARG A 89 9.11 12.35 1.46
C ARG A 89 8.77 11.14 0.59
N VAL A 90 8.04 10.16 1.15
CA VAL A 90 7.60 8.96 0.42
C VAL A 90 6.48 9.33 -0.53
N VAL A 91 5.48 10.08 -0.04
CA VAL A 91 4.40 10.59 -0.89
C VAL A 91 4.97 11.50 -1.98
N ARG A 92 5.85 12.45 -1.63
CA ARG A 92 6.48 13.37 -2.61
C ARG A 92 7.29 12.63 -3.67
N ARG A 93 7.97 11.53 -3.31
CA ARG A 93 8.72 10.70 -4.25
C ARG A 93 7.82 10.05 -5.30
N ASP A 94 6.58 9.75 -4.93
CA ASP A 94 5.60 9.09 -5.81
C ASP A 94 4.76 10.10 -6.61
N LEU A 95 4.94 11.42 -6.41
CA LEU A 95 4.32 12.45 -7.24
C LEU A 95 4.99 12.52 -8.62
N LEU A 96 4.16 12.61 -9.68
CA LEU A 96 4.58 12.77 -11.07
C LEU A 96 4.72 14.24 -11.48
N PHE A 97 4.44 15.18 -10.57
CA PHE A 97 4.49 16.62 -10.78
C PHE A 97 5.18 17.31 -9.59
N ARG A 98 5.66 18.50 -9.80
CA ARG A 98 6.42 19.29 -8.83
C ARG A 98 5.95 20.74 -8.83
N SER A 99 6.33 21.49 -7.78
CA SER A 99 6.22 22.95 -7.77
C SER A 99 6.99 23.54 -8.96
N GLY A 100 6.37 24.46 -9.68
CA GLY A 100 6.87 25.05 -10.92
C GLY A 100 6.33 24.39 -12.20
N ASP A 101 5.82 23.18 -12.15
CA ASP A 101 5.24 22.51 -13.31
C ASP A 101 3.89 23.13 -13.72
N LYS A 102 3.48 22.89 -14.96
CA LYS A 102 2.13 23.22 -15.41
C LYS A 102 1.15 22.15 -14.97
N LEU A 103 0.00 22.57 -14.42
CA LEU A 103 -1.06 21.65 -14.03
C LEU A 103 -1.64 20.96 -15.25
N ASP A 104 -1.50 19.64 -15.29
CA ASP A 104 -2.16 18.75 -16.23
C ASP A 104 -3.19 17.91 -15.47
N PRO A 105 -4.50 18.11 -15.71
CA PRO A 105 -5.58 17.39 -15.05
C PRO A 105 -5.43 15.87 -15.16
N GLN A 106 -5.04 15.38 -16.34
CA GLN A 106 -4.91 13.93 -16.57
C GLN A 106 -3.72 13.35 -15.80
N LEU A 107 -2.60 14.07 -15.74
CA LEU A 107 -1.42 13.66 -14.98
C LEU A 107 -1.75 13.55 -13.48
N ILE A 108 -2.51 14.52 -12.93
CA ILE A 108 -2.93 14.45 -11.52
C ILE A 108 -3.80 13.23 -11.27
N VAL A 109 -4.80 12.97 -12.10
CA VAL A 109 -5.69 11.80 -11.92
C VAL A 109 -4.93 10.49 -12.05
N ARG A 110 -4.02 10.36 -13.03
CA ARG A 110 -3.14 9.19 -13.15
C ARG A 110 -2.24 9.02 -11.93
N ASN A 111 -1.71 10.11 -11.40
CA ASN A 111 -0.87 10.06 -10.20
C ASN A 111 -1.67 9.62 -8.96
N LYS A 112 -2.91 10.09 -8.80
CA LYS A 112 -3.81 9.59 -7.75
C LYS A 112 -3.97 8.06 -7.84
N GLN A 113 -4.17 7.51 -9.04
CA GLN A 113 -4.28 6.05 -9.24
C GLN A 113 -2.98 5.32 -8.91
N LEU A 114 -1.84 5.86 -9.32
CA LEU A 114 -0.53 5.31 -8.99
C LEU A 114 -0.32 5.22 -7.48
N ILE A 115 -0.60 6.30 -6.76
CA ILE A 115 -0.41 6.34 -5.30
C ILE A 115 -1.41 5.43 -4.60
N ARG A 116 -2.68 5.35 -5.06
CA ARG A 116 -3.65 4.37 -4.56
C ARG A 116 -3.24 2.91 -4.79
N SER A 117 -2.42 2.64 -5.78
CA SER A 117 -1.90 1.28 -6.02
C SER A 117 -0.78 0.85 -5.05
N ARG A 118 -0.31 1.76 -4.20
CA ARG A 118 0.69 1.45 -3.17
C ARG A 118 0.07 0.73 -1.99
N ASP A 119 0.71 -0.32 -1.52
CA ASP A 119 0.23 -1.14 -0.39
C ASP A 119 0.04 -0.35 0.91
N TYR A 120 0.71 0.81 1.03
CA TYR A 120 0.71 1.65 2.23
C TYR A 120 -0.28 2.84 2.18
N ILE A 121 -0.96 3.08 1.07
CA ILE A 121 -1.97 4.15 0.94
C ILE A 121 -3.32 3.53 0.60
N SER A 122 -4.34 3.83 1.39
CA SER A 122 -5.73 3.41 1.13
C SER A 122 -6.48 4.40 0.26
N ASP A 123 -6.18 5.70 0.39
CA ASP A 123 -6.80 6.75 -0.42
C ASP A 123 -5.91 7.98 -0.54
N ILE A 124 -6.14 8.74 -1.60
CA ILE A 124 -5.51 10.04 -1.87
C ILE A 124 -6.52 10.97 -2.53
N ASP A 125 -6.54 12.20 -2.08
CA ASP A 125 -7.24 13.29 -2.74
C ASP A 125 -6.31 14.45 -3.04
N VAL A 126 -6.62 15.21 -4.09
CA VAL A 126 -5.87 16.40 -4.52
C VAL A 126 -6.85 17.55 -4.67
N THR A 127 -6.78 18.49 -3.76
CA THR A 127 -7.56 19.73 -3.78
C THR A 127 -6.73 20.85 -4.38
N VAL A 128 -7.26 21.53 -5.39
CA VAL A 128 -6.63 22.70 -6.02
C VAL A 128 -7.09 23.96 -5.30
N LEU A 129 -6.14 24.72 -4.77
CA LEU A 129 -6.36 25.99 -4.09
C LEU A 129 -5.85 27.12 -4.99
N PRO A 130 -6.73 28.01 -5.52
CA PRO A 130 -6.28 29.17 -6.26
C PRO A 130 -5.33 30.04 -5.41
N ASP A 131 -4.26 30.53 -6.03
CA ASP A 131 -3.39 31.49 -5.35
C ASP A 131 -4.14 32.82 -5.17
N ALA A 132 -4.04 33.42 -3.99
CA ALA A 132 -4.76 34.66 -3.65
C ALA A 132 -4.21 35.89 -4.35
N VAL A 133 -2.96 35.85 -4.80
CA VAL A 133 -2.25 37.02 -5.39
C VAL A 133 -2.07 36.84 -6.90
N ASP A 134 -1.77 35.63 -7.36
CA ASP A 134 -1.47 35.35 -8.76
C ASP A 134 -2.48 34.35 -9.35
N SER A 135 -3.39 34.85 -10.16
CA SER A 135 -4.43 34.04 -10.83
C SER A 135 -3.88 32.99 -11.82
N THR A 136 -2.61 33.10 -12.20
CA THR A 136 -1.93 32.13 -13.09
C THR A 136 -1.32 30.95 -12.32
N ARG A 137 -1.37 30.99 -10.98
CA ARG A 137 -0.83 29.97 -10.08
C ARG A 137 -1.94 29.28 -9.30
N VAL A 138 -1.65 28.07 -8.88
CA VAL A 138 -2.49 27.28 -7.98
C VAL A 138 -1.60 26.53 -6.99
N ASN A 139 -2.07 26.39 -5.76
CA ASN A 139 -1.45 25.55 -4.74
C ASN A 139 -2.19 24.22 -4.66
N LEU A 140 -1.51 23.16 -4.30
CA LEU A 140 -2.11 21.82 -4.18
C LEU A 140 -2.08 21.36 -2.74
N LEU A 141 -3.23 20.95 -2.23
CA LEU A 141 -3.37 20.22 -0.98
C LEU A 141 -3.60 18.76 -1.31
N ILE A 142 -2.63 17.90 -0.94
CA ILE A 142 -2.69 16.47 -1.13
C ILE A 142 -3.03 15.83 0.21
N THR A 143 -4.20 15.23 0.31
CA THR A 143 -4.63 14.48 1.50
C THR A 143 -4.47 13.00 1.25
N THR A 144 -3.63 12.33 2.04
CA THR A 144 -3.45 10.87 1.97
C THR A 144 -4.00 10.20 3.21
N ARG A 145 -4.59 9.03 3.03
CA ARG A 145 -4.97 8.13 4.12
C ARG A 145 -4.12 6.86 4.03
N ASP A 146 -3.45 6.52 5.12
CA ASP A 146 -2.65 5.31 5.17
C ASP A 146 -3.51 4.06 5.16
N SER A 147 -2.93 2.97 4.67
CA SER A 147 -3.47 1.62 4.74
C SER A 147 -2.90 0.87 5.95
N TRP A 148 -3.60 -0.15 6.43
CA TRP A 148 -3.02 -1.11 7.35
C TRP A 148 -2.02 -1.99 6.59
N THR A 149 -0.75 -1.96 7.00
CA THR A 149 0.37 -2.53 6.22
C THR A 149 0.89 -3.85 6.77
N ILE A 150 0.47 -4.23 7.98
CA ILE A 150 0.91 -5.48 8.61
C ILE A 150 0.01 -6.61 8.17
N SER A 151 0.59 -7.68 7.64
CA SER A 151 -0.13 -8.91 7.25
C SER A 151 0.58 -10.17 7.73
N VAL A 152 -0.23 -11.21 7.94
CA VAL A 152 0.24 -12.55 8.27
C VAL A 152 -0.10 -13.47 7.09
N ASP A 153 0.90 -14.13 6.57
CA ASP A 153 0.77 -15.10 5.49
C ASP A 153 0.92 -16.53 6.03
N GLY A 154 0.19 -17.46 5.45
CA GLY A 154 0.34 -18.89 5.74
C GLY A 154 0.21 -19.71 4.48
N GLY A 155 1.05 -20.72 4.33
CA GLY A 155 1.04 -21.58 3.14
C GLY A 155 1.35 -23.03 3.45
N TRP A 156 0.81 -23.90 2.60
CA TRP A 156 1.04 -25.35 2.63
C TRP A 156 1.74 -25.75 1.33
N HIS A 157 2.88 -26.40 1.45
CA HIS A 157 3.58 -26.96 0.30
C HIS A 157 3.29 -28.46 0.17
N SER A 158 3.29 -28.96 -1.07
CA SER A 158 2.94 -30.34 -1.39
C SER A 158 3.83 -31.38 -0.70
N GLU A 159 5.04 -31.00 -0.31
CA GLU A 159 6.04 -31.89 0.32
C GLU A 159 5.91 -31.98 1.85
N GLY A 160 4.75 -31.65 2.41
CA GLY A 160 4.53 -31.73 3.86
C GLY A 160 5.18 -30.61 4.66
N ARG A 161 5.43 -29.46 4.02
CA ARG A 161 5.98 -28.25 4.64
C ARG A 161 4.90 -27.22 4.88
N THR A 162 5.04 -26.46 5.94
CA THR A 162 4.18 -25.32 6.29
C THR A 162 5.04 -24.08 6.41
N MET A 163 4.56 -22.97 5.88
CA MET A 163 5.20 -21.68 5.99
C MET A 163 4.27 -20.71 6.72
N VAL A 164 4.83 -19.92 7.62
CA VAL A 164 4.17 -18.79 8.27
C VAL A 164 5.02 -17.55 8.03
N GLY A 165 4.40 -16.49 7.57
CA GLY A 165 5.04 -15.22 7.28
C GLY A 165 4.38 -14.05 8.04
N LEU A 166 5.18 -13.06 8.36
CA LEU A 166 4.76 -11.75 8.84
C LEU A 166 5.38 -10.70 7.92
N SER A 167 4.59 -9.76 7.44
CA SER A 167 5.10 -8.66 6.63
C SER A 167 4.52 -7.32 7.04
N ASP A 168 5.32 -6.27 6.82
CA ASP A 168 4.89 -4.87 6.92
C ASP A 168 5.29 -4.16 5.62
N ALA A 169 4.30 -3.61 4.89
CA ALA A 169 4.51 -2.91 3.62
C ALA A 169 4.91 -1.44 3.79
N ASN A 170 5.03 -0.95 5.03
CA ASN A 170 5.40 0.44 5.32
C ASN A 170 6.34 0.55 6.51
N ILE A 171 7.34 -0.30 6.58
CA ILE A 171 8.22 -0.35 7.75
C ILE A 171 8.80 1.04 8.07
N PHE A 172 8.60 1.48 9.29
CA PHE A 172 8.99 2.82 9.76
C PHE A 172 8.44 4.00 8.94
N GLY A 173 7.29 3.84 8.25
CA GLY A 173 6.71 4.89 7.41
C GLY A 173 7.54 5.19 6.15
N SER A 174 8.38 4.27 5.71
CA SER A 174 9.28 4.44 4.58
C SER A 174 8.69 4.06 3.23
N GLY A 175 7.51 3.43 3.21
CA GLY A 175 6.93 2.82 2.03
C GLY A 175 7.68 1.59 1.54
N ASN A 176 8.61 1.06 2.34
CA ASN A 176 9.35 -0.15 2.03
C ASN A 176 8.70 -1.35 2.72
N LYS A 177 8.80 -2.51 2.09
CA LYS A 177 8.22 -3.76 2.61
C LYS A 177 9.30 -4.63 3.22
N LEU A 178 9.03 -5.12 4.42
CA LEU A 178 9.83 -6.15 5.06
C LEU A 178 8.94 -7.37 5.27
N LYS A 179 9.42 -8.53 4.84
CA LYS A 179 8.75 -9.81 5.04
C LYS A 179 9.69 -10.79 5.73
N PHE A 180 9.19 -11.39 6.78
CA PHE A 180 9.84 -12.49 7.50
C PHE A 180 9.00 -13.75 7.32
N MET A 181 9.63 -14.85 6.97
CA MET A 181 8.97 -16.15 6.81
C MET A 181 9.72 -17.20 7.60
N THR A 182 9.00 -18.16 8.16
CA THR A 182 9.56 -19.32 8.83
C THR A 182 8.90 -20.59 8.30
N ASN A 183 9.69 -21.62 8.10
CA ASN A 183 9.27 -22.90 7.56
C ASN A 183 9.30 -24.00 8.62
N PHE A 184 8.31 -24.87 8.61
CA PHE A 184 8.18 -26.00 9.54
C PHE A 184 7.82 -27.27 8.77
N SER A 185 8.32 -28.41 9.26
CA SER A 185 7.84 -29.71 8.82
C SER A 185 6.41 -29.95 9.35
N ARG A 186 5.52 -30.43 8.49
CA ARG A 186 4.14 -30.72 8.87
C ARG A 186 3.99 -31.96 9.73
N LYS A 187 4.98 -32.88 9.69
CA LYS A 187 4.91 -34.15 10.39
C LYS A 187 5.12 -34.00 11.90
N ASP A 188 6.09 -33.20 12.28
CA ASP A 188 6.60 -33.06 13.63
C ASP A 188 6.81 -31.62 14.10
N PHE A 189 6.40 -30.65 13.27
CA PHE A 189 6.62 -29.23 13.49
C PHE A 189 8.08 -28.85 13.70
N SER A 190 9.02 -29.68 13.24
CA SER A 190 10.42 -29.36 13.30
C SER A 190 10.71 -28.10 12.46
N TYR A 191 11.60 -27.27 12.98
CA TYR A 191 12.01 -26.03 12.35
C TYR A 191 12.78 -26.29 11.05
N GLY A 192 12.35 -25.63 9.97
CA GLY A 192 12.92 -25.81 8.64
C GLY A 192 13.80 -24.65 8.16
N GLY A 193 13.73 -23.50 8.79
CA GLY A 193 14.51 -22.34 8.42
C GLY A 193 13.72 -21.04 8.34
N ASN A 194 14.43 -19.92 8.19
CA ASN A 194 13.87 -18.59 8.04
C ASN A 194 14.29 -17.96 6.72
N MET A 195 13.44 -17.09 6.21
CA MET A 195 13.71 -16.23 5.07
C MET A 195 13.28 -14.79 5.39
N VAL A 196 14.09 -13.83 4.96
CA VAL A 196 13.80 -12.39 5.07
C VAL A 196 13.84 -11.80 3.68
N GLU A 197 12.85 -10.98 3.35
CA GLU A 197 12.78 -10.24 2.08
C GLU A 197 12.55 -8.75 2.40
N TYR A 198 13.29 -7.89 1.74
CA TYR A 198 13.16 -6.44 1.82
C TYR A 198 12.98 -5.87 0.43
N GLU A 199 11.90 -5.10 0.26
CA GLU A 199 11.53 -4.48 -1.01
C GLU A 199 11.48 -2.96 -0.86
N ILE A 200 12.06 -2.25 -1.82
CA ILE A 200 12.09 -0.79 -1.91
C ILE A 200 11.34 -0.39 -3.18
N PRO A 201 10.03 -0.11 -3.11
CA PRO A 201 9.25 0.36 -4.25
C PRO A 201 9.72 1.76 -4.68
N ASN A 202 9.63 2.03 -5.98
CA ASN A 202 9.98 3.34 -6.56
C ASN A 202 11.32 3.87 -6.03
N LEU A 203 12.37 3.06 -6.14
CA LEU A 203 13.72 3.39 -5.68
C LEU A 203 14.14 4.77 -6.23
N LEU A 204 14.39 5.70 -5.33
CA LEU A 204 14.80 7.08 -5.66
C LEU A 204 13.88 7.83 -6.65
N GLY A 205 12.60 7.44 -6.78
CA GLY A 205 11.65 8.04 -7.72
C GLY A 205 11.84 7.61 -9.18
N THR A 206 12.51 6.50 -9.42
CA THR A 206 12.85 6.02 -10.77
C THR A 206 11.85 5.00 -11.33
N PHE A 207 10.81 4.65 -10.57
CA PHE A 207 9.86 3.56 -10.87
C PHE A 207 10.50 2.18 -10.99
N TYR A 208 11.69 2.02 -10.45
CA TYR A 208 12.26 0.71 -10.21
C TYR A 208 11.99 0.26 -8.78
N THR A 209 11.60 -0.99 -8.62
CA THR A 209 11.50 -1.66 -7.33
C THR A 209 12.76 -2.51 -7.16
N ALA A 210 13.51 -2.26 -6.09
CA ALA A 210 14.64 -3.08 -5.69
C ALA A 210 14.19 -4.10 -4.64
N GLU A 211 14.67 -5.33 -4.77
CA GLU A 211 14.37 -6.43 -3.87
C GLU A 211 15.68 -7.08 -3.42
N ILE A 212 15.79 -7.36 -2.14
CA ILE A 212 16.84 -8.20 -1.58
C ILE A 212 16.22 -9.17 -0.59
N GLY A 213 16.58 -10.43 -0.69
CA GLY A 213 16.09 -11.45 0.22
C GLY A 213 17.10 -12.54 0.42
N GLY A 214 17.02 -13.19 1.55
CA GLY A 214 17.88 -14.32 1.83
C GLY A 214 17.42 -15.09 3.03
N GLY A 215 17.89 -16.31 3.14
CA GLY A 215 17.55 -17.17 4.25
C GLY A 215 17.98 -18.61 4.06
N ARG A 216 17.48 -19.43 4.95
CA ARG A 216 17.70 -20.86 4.93
C ARG A 216 16.36 -21.58 4.94
N ASP A 217 16.24 -22.58 4.08
CA ASP A 217 15.14 -23.54 4.07
C ASP A 217 15.75 -24.93 4.27
N PHE A 218 15.09 -25.83 4.91
CA PHE A 218 15.47 -27.20 5.32
C PHE A 218 16.84 -27.69 4.81
N TYR A 219 17.14 -27.47 3.53
CA TYR A 219 18.32 -28.02 2.84
C TYR A 219 19.17 -26.97 2.14
N ASN A 220 18.62 -25.77 1.88
CA ASN A 220 19.27 -24.79 1.04
C ASN A 220 19.39 -23.44 1.75
N SER A 221 20.47 -22.73 1.46
CA SER A 221 20.59 -21.31 1.76
C SER A 221 20.45 -20.53 0.44
N THR A 222 19.65 -19.48 0.47
CA THR A 222 19.38 -18.64 -0.72
C THR A 222 19.69 -17.20 -0.44
N LEU A 223 20.22 -16.52 -1.46
CA LEU A 223 20.33 -15.06 -1.52
C LEU A 223 19.74 -14.62 -2.84
N ASN A 224 18.75 -13.75 -2.80
CA ASN A 224 18.06 -13.21 -3.97
C ASN A 224 18.26 -11.70 -4.03
N MET A 225 18.54 -11.18 -5.21
CA MET A 225 18.54 -9.75 -5.48
C MET A 225 17.80 -9.51 -6.78
N GLY A 226 16.96 -8.50 -6.81
CA GLY A 226 16.14 -8.16 -7.97
C GLY A 226 16.00 -6.67 -8.17
N LEU A 227 15.87 -6.28 -9.43
CA LEU A 227 15.48 -4.94 -9.84
C LEU A 227 14.39 -5.06 -10.90
N ARG A 228 13.19 -4.57 -10.57
CA ARG A 228 12.02 -4.65 -11.44
C ARG A 228 11.55 -3.24 -11.79
N LYS A 229 11.31 -2.96 -13.06
CA LYS A 229 10.70 -1.70 -13.48
C LYS A 229 9.19 -1.78 -13.40
N GLU A 230 8.59 -0.81 -12.75
CA GLU A 230 7.14 -0.63 -12.74
C GLU A 230 6.71 0.11 -14.01
N PHE A 231 5.84 -0.52 -14.80
CA PHE A 231 5.23 0.14 -15.95
C PHE A 231 3.89 0.71 -15.52
N LEU A 232 3.76 2.02 -15.60
CA LEU A 232 2.46 2.67 -15.49
C LEU A 232 1.65 2.27 -16.74
N LYS A 233 0.58 1.51 -16.57
CA LYS A 233 -0.34 1.26 -17.69
C LYS A 233 -0.96 2.59 -18.10
N PRO A 234 -1.01 2.88 -19.41
CA PRO A 234 -1.63 4.08 -19.94
C PRO A 234 -3.12 4.14 -19.63
#